data_414bda4d5a060bc15a1b526e592bafe5
#
_entry.id   414bda4d5a060bc15a1b526e592bafe5
#
_cell.length_a   1.000
_cell.length_b   1.000
_cell.length_c   1.000
_cell.angle_alpha   90.00
_cell.angle_beta   90.00
_cell.angle_gamma   90.00
#
_symmetry.space_group_name_H-M   'P 1'
#
loop_
_entity.id
_entity.type
_entity.pdbx_description
1 polymer ?
#
loop_
_entity_poly.entity_id
_entity_poly.type
_entity_poly.pdbx_seq_one_letter_code
_entity_poly.pdbx_strand_id
1 'polypeptide(L)'
;MKKLALQLALLFSAALFICSCNKKEEYPMFWTWLEDIPSIDMESAFTHMEEAGLDAVMLHAPSVEAYKKDVEIARRHGIKVYAWVWTLNPPRQERAQMLAEHPDWFSVNRNGESVADHKAYVNSYKFLCPALPEVREYLRKKVEDIVAVDGVEGICLDYCRLIDCVLPISLAYNYNLRQDTEVWPEYDYGYHPAMLEKFEKEYGYDPRDQEDPSRDEKWCEFRCDQVTEVANIMCEVAHKAGKKVTASPFAAIGLDKFMVFQDFAKWDLDMVHPMAYCDFYTMDPSFARDATLSNYLGKGEGTTLMCGVDTELGGDPELIFDKMDAAFSAGAQGISLYTIEGLTSVDLRARFKVYADSLRAVRAAGKLPEAPAVAPSTDPFENASLMAVVERNMQRMIACGAIHERSVNGMIADDPSVSYPALDLGEYELVFENERLRRYHVTDAASGKTLEVLFVLYGDLISGWDVRLL
;
A
#
# COMPACT_ATOMS: atom_id res chain seq x y z
N MET A 1 -59.26 24.69 -14.87
CA MET A 1 -58.99 23.45 -14.10
C MET A 1 -58.02 22.49 -14.81
N LYS A 2 -58.17 22.15 -16.10
CA LYS A 2 -57.22 21.22 -16.80
C LYS A 2 -55.76 21.73 -16.93
N LYS A 3 -55.54 23.04 -17.06
CA LYS A 3 -54.18 23.59 -17.09
C LYS A 3 -53.43 23.56 -15.73
N LEU A 4 -54.19 23.70 -14.63
CA LEU A 4 -53.61 23.65 -13.27
C LEU A 4 -53.25 22.23 -12.87
N ALA A 5 -54.05 21.21 -13.29
CA ALA A 5 -53.77 19.82 -13.06
C ALA A 5 -52.54 19.32 -13.83
N LEU A 6 -52.30 19.87 -15.07
CA LEU A 6 -51.12 19.51 -15.87
C LEU A 6 -49.86 20.16 -15.30
N GLN A 7 -49.92 21.39 -14.74
CA GLN A 7 -48.78 22.02 -14.07
C GLN A 7 -48.44 21.37 -12.75
N LEU A 8 -49.43 20.87 -11.97
CA LEU A 8 -49.18 20.11 -10.77
C LEU A 8 -48.62 18.70 -11.06
N ALA A 9 -49.04 18.05 -12.15
CA ALA A 9 -48.48 16.76 -12.57
C ALA A 9 -47.04 16.90 -13.07
N LEU A 10 -46.68 18.01 -13.75
CA LEU A 10 -45.29 18.28 -14.15
C LEU A 10 -44.38 18.66 -12.98
N LEU A 11 -44.92 19.37 -11.98
CA LEU A 11 -44.18 19.66 -10.74
C LEU A 11 -44.00 18.42 -9.87
N PHE A 12 -44.98 17.49 -9.86
CA PHE A 12 -44.83 16.20 -9.15
C PHE A 12 -43.86 15.24 -9.85
N SER A 13 -43.83 15.21 -11.20
CA SER A 13 -42.82 14.45 -11.94
C SER A 13 -41.42 15.05 -11.83
N ALA A 14 -41.29 16.38 -11.80
CA ALA A 14 -40.00 17.04 -11.54
C ALA A 14 -39.51 16.82 -10.10
N ALA A 15 -40.43 16.83 -9.12
CA ALA A 15 -40.09 16.47 -7.72
C ALA A 15 -39.71 15.02 -7.51
N LEU A 16 -40.27 14.08 -8.30
CA LEU A 16 -39.89 12.67 -8.30
C LEU A 16 -38.53 12.42 -8.98
N PHE A 17 -38.09 13.30 -9.91
CA PHE A 17 -36.77 13.25 -10.51
C PHE A 17 -35.69 13.93 -9.65
N ILE A 18 -36.06 14.83 -8.72
CA ILE A 18 -35.11 15.48 -7.79
C ILE A 18 -34.95 14.67 -6.49
N CYS A 19 -35.84 13.74 -6.18
CA CYS A 19 -35.69 12.74 -5.12
C CYS A 19 -35.07 11.41 -5.61
N SER A 20 -34.29 11.43 -6.68
CA SER A 20 -33.19 10.50 -6.83
C SER A 20 -32.16 10.96 -5.79
N CYS A 21 -32.38 10.59 -4.54
CA CYS A 21 -31.28 10.51 -3.57
C CYS A 21 -30.15 9.81 -4.31
N ASN A 22 -29.05 10.51 -4.54
CA ASN A 22 -27.75 9.87 -4.74
C ASN A 22 -27.54 9.00 -3.49
N LYS A 23 -28.05 7.78 -3.50
CA LYS A 23 -27.54 6.76 -2.59
C LYS A 23 -26.07 6.70 -2.96
N LYS A 24 -25.22 7.25 -2.10
CA LYS A 24 -23.78 7.10 -2.21
C LYS A 24 -23.57 5.59 -2.38
N GLU A 25 -22.94 5.20 -3.47
CA GLU A 25 -22.72 3.77 -3.76
C GLU A 25 -21.97 3.17 -2.57
N GLU A 26 -22.54 2.12 -1.98
CA GLU A 26 -22.02 1.54 -0.76
C GLU A 26 -21.10 0.39 -1.13
N TYR A 27 -19.78 0.62 -1.02
CA TYR A 27 -18.77 -0.39 -1.30
C TYR A 27 -18.64 -1.38 -0.15
N PRO A 28 -18.12 -2.61 -0.40
CA PRO A 28 -17.74 -3.56 0.65
C PRO A 28 -16.86 -2.89 1.70
N MET A 29 -17.03 -3.25 2.98
CA MET A 29 -16.33 -2.59 4.09
C MET A 29 -15.11 -3.37 4.56
N PHE A 30 -15.20 -4.71 4.55
CA PHE A 30 -14.15 -5.58 5.04
C PHE A 30 -13.67 -6.53 3.96
N TRP A 31 -12.38 -6.53 3.72
CA TRP A 31 -11.72 -7.20 2.61
C TRP A 31 -10.53 -8.04 3.08
N THR A 32 -10.04 -8.91 2.21
CA THR A 32 -8.72 -9.54 2.33
C THR A 32 -8.11 -9.77 0.97
N TRP A 33 -6.79 -10.04 0.93
CA TRP A 33 -6.10 -10.58 -0.25
C TRP A 33 -6.05 -12.09 -0.17
N LEU A 34 -6.11 -12.76 -1.31
CA LEU A 34 -6.00 -14.21 -1.45
C LEU A 34 -5.36 -14.57 -2.80
N GLU A 35 -4.46 -15.56 -2.79
CA GLU A 35 -3.95 -16.18 -4.00
C GLU A 35 -4.51 -17.60 -4.16
N ASP A 36 -4.97 -17.96 -5.39
CA ASP A 36 -5.25 -19.36 -5.75
C ASP A 36 -3.92 -20.06 -6.11
N ILE A 37 -3.29 -20.62 -5.09
CA ILE A 37 -2.06 -21.41 -5.20
C ILE A 37 -2.26 -22.82 -4.62
N PRO A 38 -1.47 -23.82 -5.06
CA PRO A 38 -1.69 -25.21 -4.66
C PRO A 38 -1.64 -25.50 -3.16
N SER A 39 -1.05 -24.62 -2.36
CA SER A 39 -0.96 -24.76 -0.90
C SER A 39 -2.20 -24.25 -0.15
N ILE A 40 -3.11 -23.55 -0.83
CA ILE A 40 -4.32 -22.96 -0.23
C ILE A 40 -5.55 -23.76 -0.65
N ASP A 41 -6.31 -24.22 0.33
CA ASP A 41 -7.65 -24.77 0.10
C ASP A 41 -8.66 -23.61 0.00
N MET A 42 -9.08 -23.31 -1.22
CA MET A 42 -9.98 -22.19 -1.53
C MET A 42 -11.33 -22.31 -0.80
N GLU A 43 -11.90 -23.50 -0.66
CA GLU A 43 -13.16 -23.69 0.08
C GLU A 43 -12.99 -23.34 1.55
N SER A 44 -11.89 -23.77 2.17
CA SER A 44 -11.56 -23.42 3.56
C SER A 44 -11.31 -21.93 3.73
N ALA A 45 -10.59 -21.31 2.78
CA ALA A 45 -10.31 -19.87 2.83
C ALA A 45 -11.60 -19.04 2.78
N PHE A 46 -12.53 -19.36 1.87
CA PHE A 46 -13.81 -18.66 1.78
C PHE A 46 -14.71 -18.94 3.00
N THR A 47 -14.64 -20.15 3.59
CA THR A 47 -15.32 -20.44 4.87
C THR A 47 -14.79 -19.52 5.99
N HIS A 48 -13.47 -19.34 6.10
CA HIS A 48 -12.90 -18.43 7.09
C HIS A 48 -13.31 -16.98 6.88
N MET A 49 -13.41 -16.53 5.62
CA MET A 49 -13.89 -15.18 5.29
C MET A 49 -15.35 -14.99 5.73
N GLU A 50 -16.24 -15.97 5.47
CA GLU A 50 -17.62 -15.94 5.91
C GLU A 50 -17.72 -15.93 7.44
N GLU A 51 -16.95 -16.78 8.14
CA GLU A 51 -16.89 -16.82 9.60
C GLU A 51 -16.43 -15.50 10.20
N ALA A 52 -15.46 -14.83 9.57
CA ALA A 52 -14.98 -13.51 9.96
C ALA A 52 -15.93 -12.38 9.52
N GLY A 53 -16.92 -12.67 8.68
CA GLY A 53 -17.86 -11.67 8.17
C GLY A 53 -17.20 -10.68 7.20
N LEU A 54 -16.26 -11.11 6.37
CA LEU A 54 -15.72 -10.29 5.29
C LEU A 54 -16.77 -10.10 4.18
N ASP A 55 -16.67 -9.02 3.43
CA ASP A 55 -17.59 -8.69 2.34
C ASP A 55 -17.01 -9.02 0.97
N ALA A 56 -15.69 -8.90 0.82
CA ALA A 56 -15.03 -9.02 -0.46
C ALA A 56 -13.59 -9.57 -0.35
N VAL A 57 -13.08 -10.05 -1.47
CA VAL A 57 -11.71 -10.53 -1.62
C VAL A 57 -11.05 -9.93 -2.84
N MET A 58 -9.80 -9.51 -2.69
CA MET A 58 -8.88 -9.25 -3.79
C MET A 58 -8.18 -10.56 -4.11
N LEU A 59 -8.66 -11.25 -5.16
CA LEU A 59 -8.25 -12.60 -5.53
C LEU A 59 -7.29 -12.59 -6.70
N HIS A 60 -6.11 -13.19 -6.54
CA HIS A 60 -5.22 -13.51 -7.64
C HIS A 60 -5.41 -14.97 -8.04
N ALA A 61 -5.91 -15.20 -9.24
CA ALA A 61 -6.06 -16.53 -9.80
C ALA A 61 -5.14 -16.71 -11.03
N PRO A 62 -4.58 -17.92 -11.25
CA PRO A 62 -3.56 -18.14 -12.27
C PRO A 62 -4.11 -18.16 -13.72
N SER A 63 -5.42 -18.16 -13.90
CA SER A 63 -6.06 -18.16 -15.22
C SER A 63 -7.52 -17.69 -15.17
N VAL A 64 -8.08 -17.35 -16.30
CA VAL A 64 -9.51 -17.04 -16.47
C VAL A 64 -10.41 -18.19 -15.99
N GLU A 65 -10.01 -19.43 -16.26
CA GLU A 65 -10.73 -20.63 -15.82
C GLU A 65 -10.69 -20.78 -14.29
N ALA A 66 -9.57 -20.47 -13.67
CA ALA A 66 -9.45 -20.46 -12.20
C ALA A 66 -10.37 -19.38 -11.59
N TYR A 67 -10.38 -18.16 -12.15
CA TYR A 67 -11.34 -17.13 -11.72
C TYR A 67 -12.80 -17.61 -11.79
N LYS A 68 -13.21 -18.26 -12.86
CA LYS A 68 -14.58 -18.79 -12.99
C LYS A 68 -14.92 -19.78 -11.88
N LYS A 69 -14.00 -20.70 -11.57
CA LYS A 69 -14.15 -21.67 -10.47
C LYS A 69 -14.25 -20.97 -9.10
N ASP A 70 -13.33 -20.04 -8.83
CA ASP A 70 -13.24 -19.42 -7.52
C ASP A 70 -14.38 -18.44 -7.25
N VAL A 71 -14.88 -17.75 -8.27
CA VAL A 71 -16.10 -16.94 -8.20
C VAL A 71 -17.30 -17.78 -7.78
N GLU A 72 -17.44 -19.04 -8.28
CA GLU A 72 -18.52 -19.93 -7.86
C GLU A 72 -18.39 -20.34 -6.39
N ILE A 73 -17.15 -20.52 -5.89
CA ILE A 73 -16.91 -20.76 -4.46
C ILE A 73 -17.31 -19.51 -3.66
N ALA A 74 -16.75 -18.35 -4.01
CA ALA A 74 -17.02 -17.08 -3.35
C ALA A 74 -18.52 -16.75 -3.25
N ARG A 75 -19.26 -17.02 -4.34
CA ARG A 75 -20.73 -16.80 -4.41
C ARG A 75 -21.48 -17.62 -3.36
N ARG A 76 -21.06 -18.86 -3.09
CA ARG A 76 -21.70 -19.71 -2.04
C ARG A 76 -21.52 -19.13 -0.64
N HIS A 77 -20.40 -18.43 -0.41
CA HIS A 77 -20.06 -17.80 0.86
C HIS A 77 -20.47 -16.31 0.93
N GLY A 78 -21.14 -15.78 -0.11
CA GLY A 78 -21.58 -14.39 -0.15
C GLY A 78 -20.43 -13.35 -0.27
N ILE A 79 -19.24 -13.77 -0.70
CA ILE A 79 -18.06 -12.93 -0.84
C ILE A 79 -17.98 -12.38 -2.27
N LYS A 80 -17.79 -11.07 -2.41
CA LYS A 80 -17.56 -10.40 -3.70
C LYS A 80 -16.12 -10.57 -4.13
N VAL A 81 -15.90 -10.86 -5.42
CA VAL A 81 -14.56 -11.07 -5.98
C VAL A 81 -14.12 -9.86 -6.79
N TYR A 82 -12.98 -9.28 -6.40
CA TYR A 82 -12.23 -8.32 -7.19
C TYR A 82 -10.93 -8.99 -7.62
N ALA A 83 -10.64 -9.00 -8.91
CA ALA A 83 -9.43 -9.65 -9.40
C ALA A 83 -8.18 -8.86 -8.98
N TRP A 84 -7.30 -9.47 -8.23
CA TRP A 84 -6.02 -8.88 -7.82
C TRP A 84 -5.02 -9.00 -8.98
N VAL A 85 -4.88 -7.90 -9.71
CA VAL A 85 -4.09 -7.83 -10.93
C VAL A 85 -2.67 -7.36 -10.59
N TRP A 86 -1.72 -8.26 -10.72
CA TRP A 86 -0.30 -7.91 -10.69
C TRP A 86 0.05 -7.29 -12.04
N THR A 87 0.39 -6.01 -12.01
CA THR A 87 0.52 -5.18 -13.20
C THR A 87 1.94 -5.19 -13.76
N LEU A 88 2.78 -4.22 -13.39
CA LEU A 88 4.13 -4.08 -13.94
C LEU A 88 5.13 -5.11 -13.39
N ASN A 89 4.83 -5.84 -12.31
CA ASN A 89 5.60 -7.02 -11.89
C ASN A 89 4.78 -8.29 -12.11
N PRO A 90 4.79 -8.88 -13.31
CA PRO A 90 3.93 -10.01 -13.64
C PRO A 90 4.21 -11.24 -12.78
N PRO A 91 3.20 -12.11 -12.55
CA PRO A 91 3.35 -13.34 -11.80
C PRO A 91 4.43 -14.27 -12.39
N ARG A 92 4.97 -15.16 -11.58
CA ARG A 92 6.13 -15.98 -11.92
C ARG A 92 6.00 -16.74 -13.27
N GLN A 93 4.82 -17.29 -13.55
CA GLN A 93 4.60 -18.07 -14.78
C GLN A 93 4.63 -17.18 -16.02
N GLU A 94 3.86 -16.10 -16.03
CA GLU A 94 3.82 -15.11 -17.11
C GLU A 94 5.20 -14.49 -17.33
N ARG A 95 5.88 -14.12 -16.24
CA ARG A 95 7.21 -13.52 -16.25
C ARG A 95 8.27 -14.41 -16.87
N ALA A 96 8.22 -15.73 -16.62
CA ALA A 96 9.19 -16.67 -17.22
C ALA A 96 9.08 -16.71 -18.74
N GLN A 97 7.85 -16.67 -19.27
CA GLN A 97 7.62 -16.57 -20.70
C GLN A 97 8.11 -15.24 -21.27
N MET A 98 7.75 -14.12 -20.63
CA MET A 98 8.18 -12.78 -21.06
C MET A 98 9.69 -12.62 -21.08
N LEU A 99 10.41 -13.15 -20.08
CA LEU A 99 11.88 -13.12 -20.08
C LEU A 99 12.49 -13.87 -21.25
N ALA A 100 11.84 -14.93 -21.73
CA ALA A 100 12.31 -15.71 -22.87
C ALA A 100 11.98 -15.07 -24.22
N GLU A 101 10.81 -14.45 -24.35
CA GLU A 101 10.27 -13.93 -25.61
C GLU A 101 10.52 -12.44 -25.80
N HIS A 102 10.49 -11.66 -24.71
CA HIS A 102 10.53 -10.19 -24.70
C HIS A 102 11.43 -9.63 -23.59
N PRO A 103 12.73 -9.98 -23.53
CA PRO A 103 13.66 -9.47 -22.52
C PRO A 103 13.82 -7.94 -22.58
N ASP A 104 13.48 -7.32 -23.70
CA ASP A 104 13.48 -5.88 -23.95
C ASP A 104 12.27 -5.14 -23.32
N TRP A 105 11.30 -5.84 -22.76
CA TRP A 105 10.16 -5.20 -22.08
C TRP A 105 10.47 -4.76 -20.64
N PHE A 106 11.60 -5.17 -20.09
CA PHE A 106 11.90 -5.00 -18.67
C PHE A 106 12.57 -3.68 -18.33
N SER A 107 12.29 -3.18 -17.14
CA SER A 107 12.84 -1.92 -16.62
C SER A 107 14.37 -1.95 -16.55
N VAL A 108 14.97 -0.78 -16.77
CA VAL A 108 16.42 -0.56 -16.75
C VAL A 108 16.73 0.45 -15.65
N ASN A 109 17.83 0.23 -14.91
CA ASN A 109 18.31 1.13 -13.89
C ASN A 109 19.21 2.25 -14.47
N ARG A 110 19.64 3.19 -13.62
CA ARG A 110 20.47 4.33 -14.02
C ARG A 110 21.86 3.91 -14.58
N ASN A 111 22.37 2.73 -14.20
CA ASN A 111 23.61 2.18 -14.76
C ASN A 111 23.41 1.52 -16.15
N GLY A 112 22.19 1.47 -16.67
CA GLY A 112 21.87 0.81 -17.95
C GLY A 112 21.66 -0.70 -17.84
N GLU A 113 21.45 -1.24 -16.64
CA GLU A 113 21.28 -2.67 -16.39
C GLU A 113 19.79 -3.02 -16.34
N SER A 114 19.36 -3.97 -17.19
CA SER A 114 17.98 -4.45 -17.21
C SER A 114 17.72 -5.45 -16.09
N VAL A 115 16.53 -5.36 -15.45
CA VAL A 115 16.09 -6.41 -14.51
C VAL A 115 15.80 -7.75 -15.18
N ALA A 116 15.79 -7.82 -16.50
CA ALA A 116 15.77 -9.11 -17.21
C ALA A 116 16.98 -9.97 -16.81
N ASP A 117 18.17 -9.37 -16.81
CA ASP A 117 19.44 -10.04 -16.56
C ASP A 117 20.00 -9.74 -15.17
N HIS A 118 19.75 -8.55 -14.64
CA HIS A 118 20.23 -8.12 -13.34
C HIS A 118 19.21 -8.39 -12.22
N LYS A 119 19.74 -8.50 -11.01
CA LYS A 119 18.97 -8.62 -9.78
C LYS A 119 18.78 -7.23 -9.19
N ALA A 120 17.52 -6.81 -9.02
CA ALA A 120 17.17 -5.73 -8.12
C ALA A 120 17.34 -6.18 -6.65
N TYR A 121 16.73 -5.51 -5.68
CA TYR A 121 16.75 -5.97 -4.28
C TYR A 121 16.26 -7.40 -4.13
N VAL A 122 15.09 -7.69 -4.73
CA VAL A 122 14.39 -8.96 -4.63
C VAL A 122 14.52 -9.70 -5.94
N ASN A 123 14.86 -10.99 -5.92
CA ASN A 123 15.00 -11.82 -7.12
C ASN A 123 13.71 -11.88 -7.98
N SER A 124 12.55 -11.76 -7.33
CA SER A 124 11.25 -11.79 -8.00
C SER A 124 10.84 -10.45 -8.61
N TYR A 125 11.59 -9.37 -8.38
CA TYR A 125 11.33 -8.06 -8.99
C TYR A 125 11.83 -8.03 -10.43
N LYS A 126 10.91 -8.29 -11.35
CA LYS A 126 11.13 -8.26 -12.79
C LYS A 126 10.06 -7.35 -13.41
N PHE A 127 10.17 -6.07 -13.10
CA PHE A 127 9.20 -5.06 -13.52
C PHE A 127 9.33 -4.72 -15.00
N LEU A 128 8.19 -4.54 -15.64
CA LEU A 128 8.08 -4.12 -17.04
C LEU A 128 8.23 -2.61 -17.17
N CYS A 129 8.65 -2.15 -18.34
CA CYS A 129 8.73 -0.73 -18.66
C CYS A 129 7.35 -0.15 -18.98
N PRO A 130 6.84 0.85 -18.21
CA PRO A 130 5.50 1.39 -18.40
C PRO A 130 5.32 2.23 -19.67
N ALA A 131 6.41 2.68 -20.31
CA ALA A 131 6.35 3.50 -21.51
C ALA A 131 6.16 2.69 -22.81
N LEU A 132 6.37 1.38 -22.77
CA LEU A 132 6.27 0.52 -23.96
C LEU A 132 4.80 0.29 -24.36
N PRO A 133 4.43 0.58 -25.62
CA PRO A 133 3.08 0.32 -26.11
C PRO A 133 2.68 -1.15 -26.01
N GLU A 134 3.62 -2.07 -26.21
CA GLU A 134 3.41 -3.52 -26.15
C GLU A 134 3.07 -3.98 -24.73
N VAL A 135 3.72 -3.42 -23.72
CA VAL A 135 3.43 -3.67 -22.30
C VAL A 135 2.04 -3.16 -21.94
N ARG A 136 1.68 -1.97 -22.41
CA ARG A 136 0.35 -1.37 -22.19
C ARG A 136 -0.76 -2.20 -22.84
N GLU A 137 -0.51 -2.68 -24.07
CA GLU A 137 -1.46 -3.55 -24.79
C GLU A 137 -1.62 -4.91 -24.09
N TYR A 138 -0.52 -5.51 -23.63
CA TYR A 138 -0.56 -6.72 -22.83
C TYR A 138 -1.44 -6.55 -21.57
N LEU A 139 -1.24 -5.47 -20.80
CA LEU A 139 -2.01 -5.20 -19.58
C LEU A 139 -3.49 -4.90 -19.89
N ARG A 140 -3.75 -4.15 -20.96
CA ARG A 140 -5.11 -3.88 -21.45
C ARG A 140 -5.84 -5.18 -21.73
N LYS A 141 -5.22 -6.07 -22.51
CA LYS A 141 -5.82 -7.36 -22.87
C LYS A 141 -6.03 -8.26 -21.66
N LYS A 142 -5.05 -8.31 -20.74
CA LYS A 142 -5.17 -9.07 -19.49
C LYS A 142 -6.41 -8.64 -18.69
N VAL A 143 -6.64 -7.33 -18.56
CA VAL A 143 -7.81 -6.81 -17.86
C VAL A 143 -9.11 -7.12 -18.62
N GLU A 144 -9.12 -6.97 -19.96
CA GLU A 144 -10.29 -7.34 -20.79
C GLU A 144 -10.71 -8.80 -20.57
N ASP A 145 -9.76 -9.72 -20.54
CA ASP A 145 -10.03 -11.15 -20.35
C ASP A 145 -10.58 -11.44 -18.94
N ILE A 146 -10.08 -10.74 -17.91
CA ILE A 146 -10.51 -10.89 -16.50
C ILE A 146 -11.91 -10.31 -16.27
N VAL A 147 -12.17 -9.09 -16.74
CA VAL A 147 -13.47 -8.41 -16.48
C VAL A 147 -14.63 -9.05 -17.25
N ALA A 148 -14.33 -9.88 -18.25
CA ALA A 148 -15.31 -10.68 -18.98
C ALA A 148 -15.82 -11.89 -18.17
N VAL A 149 -15.17 -12.23 -17.04
CA VAL A 149 -15.64 -13.32 -16.17
C VAL A 149 -16.88 -12.87 -15.40
N ASP A 150 -17.97 -13.63 -15.53
CA ASP A 150 -19.19 -13.39 -14.77
C ASP A 150 -18.93 -13.59 -13.27
N GLY A 151 -19.38 -12.62 -12.44
CA GLY A 151 -19.20 -12.61 -10.98
C GLY A 151 -17.88 -12.00 -10.49
N VAL A 152 -16.97 -11.59 -11.37
CA VAL A 152 -15.92 -10.64 -11.02
C VAL A 152 -16.57 -9.25 -10.94
N GLU A 153 -16.55 -8.63 -9.76
CA GLU A 153 -17.18 -7.32 -9.51
C GLU A 153 -16.30 -6.16 -9.97
N GLY A 154 -14.97 -6.36 -9.96
CA GLY A 154 -13.99 -5.35 -10.33
C GLY A 154 -12.58 -5.90 -10.37
N ILE A 155 -11.62 -4.98 -10.46
CA ILE A 155 -10.18 -5.27 -10.41
C ILE A 155 -9.52 -4.50 -9.28
N CYS A 156 -8.44 -5.06 -8.75
CA CYS A 156 -7.52 -4.39 -7.83
C CYS A 156 -6.14 -4.32 -8.48
N LEU A 157 -5.65 -3.11 -8.73
CA LEU A 157 -4.33 -2.89 -9.31
C LEU A 157 -3.26 -2.96 -8.23
N ASP A 158 -2.34 -3.92 -8.35
CA ASP A 158 -1.16 -4.03 -7.51
C ASP A 158 0.10 -4.08 -8.37
N TYR A 159 1.26 -3.81 -7.77
CA TYR A 159 2.53 -3.63 -8.48
C TYR A 159 2.45 -2.63 -9.64
N CYS A 160 1.45 -1.71 -9.62
CA CYS A 160 1.34 -0.62 -10.58
C CYS A 160 2.30 0.50 -10.16
N ARG A 161 3.61 0.25 -10.37
CA ARG A 161 4.70 1.06 -9.85
C ARG A 161 6.02 0.69 -10.52
N LEU A 162 7.07 1.47 -10.25
CA LEU A 162 8.44 1.04 -10.54
C LEU A 162 9.03 0.25 -9.36
N ILE A 163 10.26 -0.21 -9.53
CA ILE A 163 11.01 -0.86 -8.46
C ILE A 163 11.35 0.18 -7.39
N ASP A 164 11.38 -0.25 -6.15
CA ASP A 164 11.76 0.57 -5.00
C ASP A 164 13.14 1.19 -5.24
N CYS A 165 13.23 2.51 -5.29
CA CYS A 165 14.53 3.19 -5.43
C CYS A 165 15.22 3.34 -4.07
N VAL A 166 14.46 3.30 -2.97
CA VAL A 166 14.94 3.18 -1.59
C VAL A 166 14.05 2.14 -0.90
N LEU A 167 14.67 1.21 -0.18
CA LEU A 167 13.91 0.26 0.63
C LEU A 167 13.45 0.89 1.94
N PRO A 168 12.27 0.52 2.45
CA PRO A 168 11.93 0.75 3.86
C PRO A 168 13.05 0.23 4.77
N ILE A 169 13.32 0.94 5.85
CA ILE A 169 14.42 0.58 6.78
C ILE A 169 14.30 -0.87 7.26
N SER A 170 13.09 -1.33 7.54
CA SER A 170 12.82 -2.71 7.94
C SER A 170 13.35 -3.75 6.96
N LEU A 171 13.20 -3.49 5.66
CA LEU A 171 13.67 -4.37 4.59
C LEU A 171 15.15 -4.17 4.28
N ALA A 172 15.66 -2.94 4.38
CA ALA A 172 17.05 -2.63 4.08
C ALA A 172 18.03 -3.51 4.88
N TYR A 173 17.71 -3.81 6.14
CA TYR A 173 18.50 -4.72 6.97
C TYR A 173 18.59 -6.15 6.42
N ASN A 174 17.51 -6.66 5.82
CA ASN A 174 17.49 -8.01 5.24
C ASN A 174 18.45 -8.14 4.05
N TYR A 175 18.79 -7.02 3.43
CA TYR A 175 19.73 -6.94 2.30
C TYR A 175 21.09 -6.35 2.69
N ASN A 176 21.32 -6.08 3.99
CA ASN A 176 22.52 -5.42 4.51
C ASN A 176 22.80 -4.06 3.85
N LEU A 177 21.73 -3.27 3.66
CA LEU A 177 21.77 -1.96 3.02
C LEU A 177 21.61 -0.86 4.06
N ARG A 178 22.23 0.29 3.80
CA ARG A 178 22.11 1.51 4.60
C ARG A 178 21.97 2.72 3.67
N GLN A 179 20.89 2.72 2.90
CA GLN A 179 20.58 3.83 1.99
C GLN A 179 20.06 5.06 2.75
N ASP A 180 19.47 4.86 3.94
CA ASP A 180 18.66 5.87 4.62
C ASP A 180 17.57 6.41 3.67
N THR A 181 17.83 7.52 2.96
CA THR A 181 16.95 8.07 1.91
C THR A 181 17.70 8.37 0.61
N GLU A 182 18.92 7.85 0.45
CA GLU A 182 19.76 8.06 -0.73
C GLU A 182 19.38 7.07 -1.85
N VAL A 183 19.16 7.59 -3.05
CA VAL A 183 18.84 6.77 -4.22
C VAL A 183 20.14 6.39 -4.92
N TRP A 184 20.51 5.10 -4.81
CA TRP A 184 21.70 4.58 -5.46
C TRP A 184 21.43 4.21 -6.93
N PRO A 185 22.40 4.46 -7.85
CA PRO A 185 22.18 4.24 -9.30
C PRO A 185 21.69 2.84 -9.67
N GLU A 186 22.17 1.80 -8.99
CA GLU A 186 21.79 0.40 -9.23
C GLU A 186 20.35 0.08 -8.84
N TYR A 187 19.70 0.92 -8.03
CA TYR A 187 18.31 0.77 -7.60
C TYR A 187 17.38 1.85 -8.17
N ASP A 188 17.92 2.81 -8.92
CA ASP A 188 17.15 3.86 -9.57
C ASP A 188 16.67 3.40 -10.96
N TYR A 189 15.46 2.89 -11.03
CA TYR A 189 14.85 2.35 -12.24
C TYR A 189 13.99 3.37 -12.99
N GLY A 190 13.69 3.07 -14.26
CA GLY A 190 12.95 3.93 -15.17
C GLY A 190 13.80 4.42 -16.36
N TYR A 191 15.05 4.00 -16.48
CA TYR A 191 15.98 4.43 -17.53
C TYR A 191 15.98 3.53 -18.78
N HIS A 192 14.87 2.85 -19.04
CA HIS A 192 14.67 2.14 -20.30
C HIS A 192 14.75 3.11 -21.49
N PRO A 193 15.35 2.75 -22.66
CA PRO A 193 15.45 3.66 -23.81
C PRO A 193 14.14 4.34 -24.20
N ALA A 194 13.02 3.62 -24.17
CA ALA A 194 11.69 4.18 -24.46
C ALA A 194 11.25 5.27 -23.46
N MET A 195 11.64 5.17 -22.19
CA MET A 195 11.40 6.20 -21.18
C MET A 195 12.24 7.45 -21.46
N LEU A 196 13.53 7.25 -21.73
CA LEU A 196 14.49 8.34 -21.99
C LEU A 196 14.12 9.10 -23.24
N GLU A 197 13.83 8.40 -24.36
CA GLU A 197 13.43 9.01 -25.62
C GLU A 197 12.14 9.83 -25.49
N LYS A 198 11.14 9.29 -24.76
CA LYS A 198 9.87 10.00 -24.52
C LYS A 198 10.10 11.23 -23.67
N PHE A 199 10.90 11.15 -22.61
CA PHE A 199 11.24 12.27 -21.75
C PHE A 199 12.02 13.36 -22.51
N GLU A 200 13.08 12.98 -23.23
CA GLU A 200 13.89 13.93 -24.00
C GLU A 200 13.06 14.67 -25.04
N LYS A 201 12.15 13.95 -25.71
CA LYS A 201 11.21 14.55 -26.66
C LYS A 201 10.29 15.60 -26.02
N GLU A 202 9.86 15.37 -24.78
CA GLU A 202 8.93 16.24 -24.06
C GLU A 202 9.63 17.42 -23.38
N TYR A 203 10.79 17.17 -22.75
CA TYR A 203 11.47 18.17 -21.90
C TYR A 203 12.73 18.75 -22.54
N GLY A 204 13.27 18.13 -23.61
CA GLY A 204 14.40 18.66 -24.38
C GLY A 204 15.78 18.38 -23.81
N TYR A 205 15.92 17.46 -22.85
CA TYR A 205 17.19 17.02 -22.29
C TYR A 205 17.12 15.55 -21.81
N ASP A 206 18.28 14.91 -21.69
CA ASP A 206 18.42 13.59 -21.08
C ASP A 206 18.52 13.75 -19.55
N PRO A 207 17.68 13.06 -18.74
CA PRO A 207 17.74 13.20 -17.28
C PRO A 207 19.10 12.76 -16.71
N ARG A 208 19.86 11.91 -17.43
CA ARG A 208 21.20 11.47 -17.03
C ARG A 208 22.27 12.58 -17.10
N ASP A 209 21.98 13.70 -17.76
CA ASP A 209 22.85 14.87 -17.81
C ASP A 209 22.78 15.70 -16.50
N GLN A 210 21.83 15.43 -15.61
CA GLN A 210 21.74 16.05 -14.31
C GLN A 210 22.78 15.48 -13.34
N GLU A 211 23.26 16.29 -12.40
CA GLU A 211 24.19 15.85 -11.35
C GLU A 211 23.62 14.69 -10.51
N ASP A 212 22.35 14.81 -10.11
CA ASP A 212 21.59 13.75 -9.47
C ASP A 212 20.18 13.64 -10.10
N PRO A 213 19.98 12.74 -11.07
CA PRO A 213 18.69 12.54 -11.71
C PRO A 213 17.56 12.18 -10.74
N SER A 214 17.85 11.57 -9.59
CA SER A 214 16.84 11.21 -8.60
C SER A 214 16.20 12.42 -7.90
N ARG A 215 16.81 13.61 -8.05
CA ARG A 215 16.33 14.90 -7.55
C ARG A 215 15.76 15.80 -8.64
N ASP A 216 15.77 15.37 -9.90
CA ASP A 216 15.12 16.10 -11.00
C ASP A 216 13.59 15.92 -10.89
N GLU A 217 12.90 16.97 -10.47
CA GLU A 217 11.45 16.96 -10.27
C GLU A 217 10.69 16.55 -11.54
N LYS A 218 11.14 17.02 -12.73
CA LYS A 218 10.50 16.68 -13.99
C LYS A 218 10.66 15.20 -14.34
N TRP A 219 11.84 14.64 -14.08
CA TRP A 219 12.09 13.23 -14.30
C TRP A 219 11.30 12.36 -13.31
N CYS A 220 11.23 12.77 -12.04
CA CYS A 220 10.42 12.06 -11.04
C CYS A 220 8.93 12.10 -11.39
N GLU A 221 8.38 13.27 -11.75
CA GLU A 221 6.98 13.41 -12.14
C GLU A 221 6.67 12.64 -13.44
N PHE A 222 7.55 12.70 -14.43
CA PHE A 222 7.40 11.94 -15.68
C PHE A 222 7.31 10.43 -15.40
N ARG A 223 8.12 9.90 -14.50
CA ARG A 223 8.04 8.47 -14.12
C ARG A 223 6.70 8.14 -13.46
N CYS A 224 6.20 9.00 -12.57
CA CYS A 224 4.86 8.88 -12.00
C CYS A 224 3.77 8.92 -13.09
N ASP A 225 3.90 9.81 -14.06
CA ASP A 225 2.93 9.93 -15.17
C ASP A 225 2.92 8.70 -16.07
N GLN A 226 4.09 8.05 -16.32
CA GLN A 226 4.12 6.81 -17.10
C GLN A 226 3.40 5.66 -16.38
N VAL A 227 3.52 5.57 -15.06
CA VAL A 227 2.77 4.61 -14.23
C VAL A 227 1.28 4.95 -14.21
N THR A 228 0.94 6.23 -14.08
CA THR A 228 -0.44 6.75 -14.13
C THR A 228 -1.13 6.41 -15.46
N GLU A 229 -0.44 6.57 -16.60
CA GLU A 229 -0.97 6.20 -17.91
C GLU A 229 -1.32 4.71 -17.95
N VAL A 230 -0.47 3.83 -17.41
CA VAL A 230 -0.73 2.37 -17.32
C VAL A 230 -1.96 2.09 -16.45
N ALA A 231 -2.04 2.70 -15.26
CA ALA A 231 -3.18 2.54 -14.37
C ALA A 231 -4.49 2.94 -15.05
N ASN A 232 -4.53 4.12 -15.68
CA ASN A 232 -5.74 4.67 -16.28
C ASN A 232 -6.20 3.90 -17.54
N ILE A 233 -5.27 3.27 -18.29
CA ILE A 233 -5.65 2.33 -19.36
C ILE A 233 -6.46 1.15 -18.79
N MET A 234 -6.02 0.58 -17.67
CA MET A 234 -6.73 -0.55 -17.04
C MET A 234 -8.05 -0.11 -16.40
N CYS A 235 -8.07 1.08 -15.78
CA CYS A 235 -9.31 1.68 -15.27
C CYS A 235 -10.35 1.85 -16.38
N GLU A 236 -9.95 2.43 -17.51
CA GLU A 236 -10.84 2.63 -18.67
C GLU A 236 -11.44 1.30 -19.17
N VAL A 237 -10.64 0.25 -19.27
CA VAL A 237 -11.12 -1.08 -19.70
C VAL A 237 -12.17 -1.63 -18.74
N ALA A 238 -11.88 -1.58 -17.42
CA ALA A 238 -12.79 -2.11 -16.41
C ALA A 238 -14.09 -1.29 -16.34
N HIS A 239 -14.02 0.04 -16.36
CA HIS A 239 -15.19 0.92 -16.36
C HIS A 239 -16.06 0.74 -17.60
N LYS A 240 -15.47 0.56 -18.80
CA LYS A 240 -16.22 0.23 -20.03
C LYS A 240 -16.97 -1.08 -19.92
N ALA A 241 -16.46 -2.04 -19.15
CA ALA A 241 -17.14 -3.30 -18.87
C ALA A 241 -18.14 -3.19 -17.69
N GLY A 242 -18.35 -2.00 -17.12
CA GLY A 242 -19.23 -1.76 -15.98
C GLY A 242 -18.68 -2.32 -14.67
N LYS A 243 -17.37 -2.54 -14.57
CA LYS A 243 -16.69 -3.08 -13.40
C LYS A 243 -16.04 -1.99 -12.58
N LYS A 244 -15.87 -2.21 -11.27
CA LYS A 244 -15.21 -1.30 -10.35
C LYS A 244 -13.70 -1.45 -10.39
N VAL A 245 -13.00 -0.37 -10.07
CA VAL A 245 -11.54 -0.37 -9.97
C VAL A 245 -11.09 0.07 -8.60
N THR A 246 -10.22 -0.72 -8.03
CA THR A 246 -9.47 -0.35 -6.82
C THR A 246 -7.98 -0.57 -7.04
N ALA A 247 -7.15 -0.09 -6.11
CA ALA A 247 -5.71 -0.29 -6.14
C ALA A 247 -5.15 -0.49 -4.73
N SER A 248 -4.00 -1.17 -4.65
CA SER A 248 -3.22 -1.36 -3.43
C SER A 248 -1.86 -0.67 -3.57
N PRO A 249 -1.80 0.67 -3.44
CA PRO A 249 -0.53 1.40 -3.46
C PRO A 249 0.21 1.27 -2.12
N PHE A 250 1.43 1.79 -2.06
CA PHE A 250 2.18 1.93 -0.82
C PHE A 250 1.39 2.74 0.23
N ALA A 251 1.91 2.80 1.46
CA ALA A 251 1.14 3.26 2.62
C ALA A 251 0.60 4.69 2.51
N ALA A 252 1.29 5.60 1.81
CA ALA A 252 0.89 6.99 1.73
C ALA A 252 1.43 7.70 0.48
N ILE A 253 0.68 8.70 0.00
CA ILE A 253 0.95 9.44 -1.25
C ILE A 253 2.35 10.05 -1.33
N GLY A 254 2.90 10.60 -0.23
CA GLY A 254 4.24 11.18 -0.25
C GLY A 254 5.33 10.13 -0.32
N LEU A 255 5.10 9.00 0.32
CA LEU A 255 6.00 7.86 0.37
C LEU A 255 6.01 7.10 -0.97
N ASP A 256 4.85 6.83 -1.54
CA ASP A 256 4.72 6.05 -2.77
C ASP A 256 5.25 6.80 -4.01
N LYS A 257 5.04 8.10 -4.10
CA LYS A 257 5.63 8.93 -5.16
C LYS A 257 7.14 8.86 -5.17
N PHE A 258 7.76 8.96 -4.00
CA PHE A 258 9.21 8.96 -3.91
C PHE A 258 9.82 7.56 -4.07
N MET A 259 9.30 6.56 -3.36
CA MET A 259 9.94 5.24 -3.33
C MET A 259 9.71 4.43 -4.59
N VAL A 260 8.53 4.54 -5.21
CA VAL A 260 8.08 3.62 -6.25
C VAL A 260 7.36 4.30 -7.41
N PHE A 261 7.32 5.63 -7.44
CA PHE A 261 6.71 6.43 -8.51
C PHE A 261 5.21 6.12 -8.72
N GLN A 262 4.47 5.93 -7.63
CA GLN A 262 3.01 5.84 -7.64
C GLN A 262 2.40 7.21 -7.33
N ASP A 263 1.52 7.72 -8.18
CA ASP A 263 0.70 8.89 -7.92
C ASP A 263 -0.78 8.51 -8.07
N PHE A 264 -1.27 7.65 -7.16
CA PHE A 264 -2.62 7.11 -7.24
C PHE A 264 -3.72 8.19 -7.10
N ALA A 265 -3.39 9.38 -6.64
CA ALA A 265 -4.33 10.51 -6.65
C ALA A 265 -4.78 10.92 -8.06
N LYS A 266 -3.97 10.59 -9.09
CA LYS A 266 -4.27 10.83 -10.52
C LYS A 266 -4.94 9.64 -11.22
N TRP A 267 -5.17 8.53 -10.51
CA TRP A 267 -5.77 7.32 -11.11
C TRP A 267 -7.30 7.37 -11.03
N ASP A 268 -7.98 6.91 -12.06
CA ASP A 268 -9.44 6.87 -12.14
C ASP A 268 -10.02 5.70 -11.33
N LEU A 269 -9.90 5.79 -10.00
CA LEU A 269 -10.27 4.73 -9.05
C LEU A 269 -11.62 4.98 -8.41
N ASP A 270 -12.43 3.92 -8.24
CA ASP A 270 -13.62 3.92 -7.35
C ASP A 270 -13.20 3.87 -5.88
N MET A 271 -12.18 3.05 -5.57
CA MET A 271 -11.66 2.84 -4.22
C MET A 271 -10.14 2.74 -4.24
N VAL A 272 -9.51 2.94 -3.09
CA VAL A 272 -8.08 2.70 -2.91
C VAL A 272 -7.83 2.08 -1.54
N HIS A 273 -6.91 1.10 -1.49
CA HIS A 273 -6.51 0.34 -0.30
C HIS A 273 -5.01 0.50 -0.04
N PRO A 274 -4.53 1.69 0.40
CA PRO A 274 -3.11 1.89 0.70
C PRO A 274 -2.63 0.89 1.75
N MET A 275 -1.46 0.31 1.54
CA MET A 275 -0.88 -0.76 2.36
C MET A 275 -0.18 -0.20 3.59
N ALA A 276 -0.95 0.32 4.58
CA ALA A 276 -0.44 0.86 5.83
C ALA A 276 -0.05 -0.27 6.81
N TYR A 277 0.85 -1.15 6.37
CA TYR A 277 1.31 -2.33 7.11
C TYR A 277 2.30 -1.92 8.19
N CYS A 278 1.83 -1.83 9.43
CA CYS A 278 2.62 -1.35 10.56
C CYS A 278 3.90 -2.18 10.75
N ASP A 279 3.82 -3.50 10.65
CA ASP A 279 4.97 -4.39 10.82
C ASP A 279 6.01 -4.22 9.71
N PHE A 280 5.56 -4.01 8.47
CA PHE A 280 6.43 -3.79 7.33
C PHE A 280 7.28 -2.51 7.48
N TYR A 281 6.71 -1.46 8.09
CA TYR A 281 7.40 -0.20 8.36
C TYR A 281 8.03 -0.13 9.75
N THR A 282 7.91 -1.18 10.58
CA THR A 282 8.34 -1.23 11.98
C THR A 282 7.66 -0.19 12.87
N MET A 283 6.45 0.20 12.53
CA MET A 283 5.67 1.22 13.20
C MET A 283 4.65 0.59 14.14
N ASP A 284 4.20 1.36 15.11
CA ASP A 284 3.08 1.01 15.99
C ASP A 284 1.72 1.22 15.28
N PRO A 285 0.58 0.80 15.89
CA PRO A 285 -0.73 0.95 15.26
C PRO A 285 -1.12 2.39 14.88
N SER A 286 -0.51 3.43 15.46
CA SER A 286 -0.78 4.82 15.09
C SER A 286 -0.37 5.14 13.66
N PHE A 287 0.54 4.37 13.07
CA PHE A 287 0.92 4.50 11.67
C PHE A 287 -0.27 4.29 10.71
N ALA A 288 -1.16 3.34 11.02
CA ALA A 288 -2.38 3.15 10.21
C ALA A 288 -3.27 4.40 10.21
N ARG A 289 -3.35 5.14 11.35
CA ARG A 289 -4.02 6.44 11.44
C ARG A 289 -3.33 7.48 10.56
N ASP A 290 -2.03 7.67 10.74
CA ASP A 290 -1.28 8.75 10.13
C ASP A 290 -1.19 8.58 8.60
N ALA A 291 -0.93 7.35 8.13
CA ALA A 291 -0.96 7.01 6.71
C ALA A 291 -2.36 7.20 6.09
N THR A 292 -3.42 6.77 6.80
CA THR A 292 -4.80 6.98 6.33
C THR A 292 -5.14 8.46 6.25
N LEU A 293 -4.74 9.26 7.23
CA LEU A 293 -5.00 10.71 7.23
C LEU A 293 -4.25 11.42 6.10
N SER A 294 -2.98 11.11 5.88
CA SER A 294 -2.20 11.62 4.74
C SER A 294 -2.90 11.31 3.42
N ASN A 295 -3.35 10.06 3.24
CA ASN A 295 -4.09 9.64 2.05
C ASN A 295 -5.46 10.33 1.92
N TYR A 296 -6.17 10.53 3.02
CA TYR A 296 -7.46 11.22 3.01
C TYR A 296 -7.34 12.65 2.50
N LEU A 297 -6.28 13.35 2.90
CA LEU A 297 -6.00 14.73 2.49
C LEU A 297 -5.51 14.83 1.04
N GLY A 298 -4.82 13.80 0.53
CA GLY A 298 -4.16 13.82 -0.77
C GLY A 298 -4.82 13.00 -1.89
N LYS A 299 -5.82 12.15 -1.59
CA LYS A 299 -6.45 11.27 -2.59
C LYS A 299 -7.22 12.02 -3.67
N GLY A 300 -7.45 11.35 -4.81
CA GLY A 300 -8.32 11.84 -5.89
C GLY A 300 -9.76 12.13 -5.43
N GLU A 301 -10.38 13.12 -6.04
CA GLU A 301 -11.78 13.45 -5.80
C GLU A 301 -12.68 12.26 -6.22
N GLY A 302 -13.65 11.92 -5.40
CA GLY A 302 -14.58 10.80 -5.67
C GLY A 302 -14.06 9.42 -5.24
N THR A 303 -12.75 9.23 -5.07
CA THR A 303 -12.18 7.95 -4.64
C THR A 303 -12.51 7.65 -3.18
N THR A 304 -13.07 6.45 -2.92
CA THR A 304 -13.34 5.99 -1.56
C THR A 304 -12.07 5.42 -0.93
N LEU A 305 -11.68 5.96 0.21
CA LEU A 305 -10.48 5.53 0.93
C LEU A 305 -10.79 4.35 1.85
N MET A 306 -10.12 3.25 1.63
CA MET A 306 -9.98 2.12 2.54
C MET A 306 -8.60 2.18 3.22
N CYS A 307 -8.31 1.27 4.12
CA CYS A 307 -6.96 1.10 4.66
C CYS A 307 -6.58 -0.39 4.63
N GLY A 308 -5.44 -0.71 4.05
CA GLY A 308 -4.81 -2.03 4.15
C GLY A 308 -4.03 -2.14 5.46
N VAL A 309 -4.34 -3.13 6.27
CA VAL A 309 -3.61 -3.43 7.52
C VAL A 309 -3.06 -4.85 7.47
N ASP A 310 -1.85 -5.02 7.99
CA ASP A 310 -1.25 -6.34 8.15
C ASP A 310 -1.82 -7.06 9.36
N THR A 311 -1.98 -8.37 9.20
CA THR A 311 -2.35 -9.28 10.28
C THR A 311 -1.10 -9.98 10.77
N GLU A 312 -0.62 -9.62 11.93
CA GLU A 312 0.65 -10.12 12.48
C GLU A 312 0.72 -11.64 12.55
N LEU A 313 1.43 -12.25 11.59
CA LEU A 313 1.71 -13.68 11.62
C LEU A 313 2.74 -13.97 12.71
N GLY A 314 2.25 -14.45 13.87
CA GLY A 314 3.08 -14.79 15.03
C GLY A 314 3.24 -13.69 16.08
N GLY A 315 2.59 -12.53 15.89
CA GLY A 315 2.47 -11.46 16.86
C GLY A 315 1.23 -11.54 17.74
N ASP A 316 0.87 -10.41 18.37
CA ASP A 316 -0.38 -10.29 19.14
C ASP A 316 -1.55 -10.02 18.18
N PRO A 317 -2.48 -10.97 18.01
CA PRO A 317 -3.61 -10.79 17.10
C PRO A 317 -4.59 -9.66 17.53
N GLU A 318 -4.49 -9.18 18.78
CA GLU A 318 -5.32 -8.07 19.26
C GLU A 318 -4.96 -6.74 18.59
N LEU A 319 -3.70 -6.57 18.17
CA LEU A 319 -3.24 -5.36 17.48
C LEU A 319 -3.96 -5.09 16.15
N ILE A 320 -4.61 -6.11 15.55
CA ILE A 320 -5.47 -5.91 14.37
C ILE A 320 -6.58 -4.90 14.69
N PHE A 321 -7.22 -5.01 15.87
CA PHE A 321 -8.30 -4.11 16.26
C PHE A 321 -7.80 -2.68 16.47
N ASP A 322 -6.62 -2.52 17.09
CA ASP A 322 -6.01 -1.20 17.32
C ASP A 322 -5.65 -0.53 15.97
N LYS A 323 -5.08 -1.28 15.01
CA LYS A 323 -4.79 -0.80 13.65
C LYS A 323 -6.07 -0.36 12.92
N MET A 324 -7.16 -1.13 13.04
CA MET A 324 -8.43 -0.80 12.42
C MET A 324 -9.07 0.45 13.06
N ASP A 325 -9.10 0.53 14.40
CA ASP A 325 -9.62 1.71 15.10
C ASP A 325 -8.83 2.97 14.72
N ALA A 326 -7.50 2.85 14.63
CA ALA A 326 -6.64 3.94 14.19
C ALA A 326 -7.00 4.41 12.77
N ALA A 327 -7.16 3.49 11.80
CA ALA A 327 -7.55 3.81 10.43
C ALA A 327 -8.94 4.45 10.33
N PHE A 328 -9.95 3.90 11.03
CA PHE A 328 -11.30 4.48 11.03
C PHE A 328 -11.32 5.88 11.65
N SER A 329 -10.52 6.14 12.69
CA SER A 329 -10.40 7.46 13.32
C SER A 329 -9.86 8.53 12.35
N ALA A 330 -9.18 8.12 11.29
CA ALA A 330 -8.60 8.97 10.25
C ALA A 330 -9.44 9.05 8.96
N GLY A 331 -10.66 8.50 8.97
CA GLY A 331 -11.60 8.63 7.86
C GLY A 331 -11.64 7.48 6.86
N ALA A 332 -10.99 6.34 7.16
CA ALA A 332 -11.16 5.13 6.36
C ALA A 332 -12.64 4.73 6.30
N GLN A 333 -13.10 4.28 5.12
CA GLN A 333 -14.46 3.80 4.90
C GLN A 333 -14.56 2.27 4.95
N GLY A 334 -13.45 1.59 5.10
CA GLY A 334 -13.33 0.14 5.23
C GLY A 334 -11.88 -0.30 5.39
N ILE A 335 -11.70 -1.59 5.64
CA ILE A 335 -10.41 -2.22 5.95
C ILE A 335 -10.16 -3.41 5.04
N SER A 336 -8.90 -3.60 4.66
CA SER A 336 -8.43 -4.81 3.98
C SER A 336 -7.35 -5.48 4.81
N LEU A 337 -7.54 -6.76 5.13
CA LEU A 337 -6.61 -7.55 5.92
C LEU A 337 -5.55 -8.22 5.02
N TYR A 338 -4.31 -8.01 5.30
CA TYR A 338 -3.22 -8.74 4.66
C TYR A 338 -2.58 -9.73 5.67
N THR A 339 -3.10 -10.94 5.84
CA THR A 339 -4.20 -11.59 5.12
C THR A 339 -5.19 -12.26 6.09
N ILE A 340 -6.23 -12.95 5.57
CA ILE A 340 -7.21 -13.67 6.40
C ILE A 340 -6.57 -14.72 7.31
N GLU A 341 -5.42 -15.27 6.92
CA GLU A 341 -4.67 -16.27 7.68
C GLU A 341 -4.22 -15.75 9.06
N GLY A 342 -4.10 -14.43 9.25
CA GLY A 342 -3.86 -13.83 10.56
C GLY A 342 -5.00 -14.01 11.54
N LEU A 343 -6.23 -14.23 11.08
CA LEU A 343 -7.36 -14.61 11.93
C LEU A 343 -7.33 -16.12 12.24
N THR A 344 -6.32 -16.55 12.96
CA THR A 344 -5.88 -17.94 13.10
C THR A 344 -6.88 -18.89 13.79
N SER A 345 -7.80 -18.37 14.64
CA SER A 345 -8.72 -19.18 15.42
C SER A 345 -10.18 -18.87 15.11
N VAL A 346 -11.06 -19.85 15.33
CA VAL A 346 -12.52 -19.67 15.22
C VAL A 346 -13.01 -18.55 16.16
N ASP A 347 -12.45 -18.48 17.39
CA ASP A 347 -12.79 -17.43 18.36
C ASP A 347 -12.41 -16.04 17.85
N LEU A 348 -11.21 -15.88 17.32
CA LEU A 348 -10.74 -14.61 16.77
C LEU A 348 -11.59 -14.18 15.57
N ARG A 349 -11.95 -15.10 14.65
CA ARG A 349 -12.85 -14.81 13.53
C ARG A 349 -14.23 -14.39 14.01
N ALA A 350 -14.77 -15.07 15.02
CA ALA A 350 -16.06 -14.70 15.60
C ALA A 350 -16.03 -13.30 16.24
N ARG A 351 -14.97 -12.97 16.96
CA ARG A 351 -14.77 -11.63 17.56
C ARG A 351 -14.60 -10.56 16.49
N PHE A 352 -13.83 -10.84 15.44
CA PHE A 352 -13.68 -9.96 14.30
C PHE A 352 -15.03 -9.67 13.64
N LYS A 353 -15.87 -10.71 13.45
CA LYS A 353 -17.22 -10.55 12.89
C LYS A 353 -18.09 -9.63 13.76
N VAL A 354 -18.07 -9.80 15.07
CA VAL A 354 -18.83 -8.92 15.99
C VAL A 354 -18.36 -7.47 15.86
N TYR A 355 -17.05 -7.26 15.79
CA TYR A 355 -16.47 -5.94 15.56
C TYR A 355 -16.89 -5.36 14.21
N ALA A 356 -16.78 -6.13 13.13
CA ALA A 356 -17.16 -5.73 11.78
C ALA A 356 -18.66 -5.37 11.70
N ASP A 357 -19.54 -6.17 12.30
CA ASP A 357 -20.98 -5.92 12.32
C ASP A 357 -21.30 -4.63 13.09
N SER A 358 -20.58 -4.34 14.18
CA SER A 358 -20.72 -3.08 14.93
C SER A 358 -20.36 -1.85 14.07
N LEU A 359 -19.28 -1.91 13.32
CA LEU A 359 -18.85 -0.83 12.43
C LEU A 359 -19.78 -0.65 11.23
N ARG A 360 -20.33 -1.74 10.66
CA ARG A 360 -21.39 -1.65 9.64
C ARG A 360 -22.61 -0.90 10.17
N ALA A 361 -23.02 -1.16 11.41
CA ALA A 361 -24.12 -0.44 12.03
C ALA A 361 -23.81 1.05 12.23
N VAL A 362 -22.56 1.38 12.61
CA VAL A 362 -22.07 2.77 12.71
C VAL A 362 -22.10 3.45 11.34
N ARG A 363 -21.61 2.79 10.29
CA ARG A 363 -21.65 3.30 8.91
C ARG A 363 -23.06 3.52 8.41
N ALA A 364 -23.95 2.53 8.60
CA ALA A 364 -25.34 2.63 8.19
C ALA A 364 -26.10 3.76 8.90
N ALA A 365 -25.68 4.12 10.12
CA ALA A 365 -26.21 5.26 10.87
C ALA A 365 -25.58 6.60 10.44
N GLY A 366 -24.62 6.61 9.50
CA GLY A 366 -23.88 7.80 9.09
C GLY A 366 -22.97 8.38 10.17
N LYS A 367 -22.43 7.51 11.04
CA LYS A 367 -21.67 7.90 12.23
C LYS A 367 -20.19 7.43 12.21
N LEU A 368 -19.67 7.00 11.05
CA LEU A 368 -18.23 6.79 10.95
C LEU A 368 -17.49 8.09 11.28
N PRO A 369 -16.34 8.01 11.95
CA PRO A 369 -15.55 9.19 12.25
C PRO A 369 -15.23 9.99 10.99
N GLU A 370 -15.28 11.30 11.08
CA GLU A 370 -14.75 12.18 10.05
C GLU A 370 -13.24 12.31 10.24
N ALA A 371 -12.50 12.35 9.14
CA ALA A 371 -11.07 12.55 9.19
C ALA A 371 -10.74 13.92 9.81
N PRO A 372 -9.72 14.01 10.68
CA PRO A 372 -9.20 15.29 11.15
C PRO A 372 -8.79 16.18 9.96
N ALA A 373 -9.00 17.48 10.10
CA ALA A 373 -8.65 18.47 9.07
C ALA A 373 -7.15 18.84 9.05
N VAL A 374 -6.38 18.31 9.99
CA VAL A 374 -4.95 18.65 10.19
C VAL A 374 -4.12 17.42 9.85
N ALA A 375 -3.07 17.61 9.04
CA ALA A 375 -2.11 16.56 8.71
C ALA A 375 -1.45 15.95 9.97
N PRO A 376 -0.92 14.72 9.88
CA PRO A 376 -0.16 14.10 10.95
C PRO A 376 1.04 14.97 11.36
N SER A 377 1.48 14.86 12.60
CA SER A 377 2.73 15.51 13.02
C SER A 377 3.94 14.74 12.50
N THR A 378 4.92 15.46 11.98
CA THR A 378 6.24 14.91 11.65
C THR A 378 7.23 15.04 12.81
N ASP A 379 6.82 15.58 13.96
CA ASP A 379 7.63 15.57 15.16
C ASP A 379 7.47 14.22 15.88
N PRO A 380 8.52 13.37 15.93
CA PRO A 380 8.43 12.05 16.56
C PRO A 380 8.10 12.15 18.05
N PHE A 381 8.47 13.23 18.72
CA PHE A 381 8.24 13.43 20.16
C PHE A 381 6.77 13.75 20.49
N GLU A 382 5.97 14.13 19.51
CA GLU A 382 4.51 14.27 19.66
C GLU A 382 3.78 12.92 19.55
N ASN A 383 4.46 11.84 19.10
CA ASN A 383 3.91 10.49 19.00
C ASN A 383 4.47 9.57 20.11
N ALA A 384 3.83 9.55 21.25
CA ALA A 384 4.28 8.76 22.42
C ALA A 384 4.30 7.24 22.13
N SER A 385 3.41 6.72 21.27
CA SER A 385 3.39 5.30 20.90
C SER A 385 4.60 4.93 20.07
N LEU A 386 4.93 5.73 19.06
CA LEU A 386 6.13 5.57 18.26
C LEU A 386 7.40 5.63 19.14
N MET A 387 7.49 6.64 20.00
CA MET A 387 8.66 6.79 20.88
C MET A 387 8.82 5.62 21.84
N ALA A 388 7.73 5.03 22.35
CA ALA A 388 7.80 3.84 23.19
C ALA A 388 8.43 2.64 22.44
N VAL A 389 8.09 2.44 21.16
CA VAL A 389 8.70 1.39 20.33
C VAL A 389 10.18 1.68 20.07
N VAL A 390 10.53 2.91 19.75
CA VAL A 390 11.92 3.36 19.54
C VAL A 390 12.76 3.14 20.81
N GLU A 391 12.29 3.61 21.97
CA GLU A 391 13.00 3.48 23.26
C GLU A 391 13.16 2.01 23.66
N ARG A 392 12.15 1.16 23.42
CA ARG A 392 12.28 -0.28 23.66
C ARG A 392 13.38 -0.90 22.79
N ASN A 393 13.55 -0.44 21.54
CA ASN A 393 14.66 -0.86 20.70
C ASN A 393 16.02 -0.32 21.19
N MET A 394 16.06 0.89 21.73
CA MET A 394 17.27 1.43 22.40
C MET A 394 17.70 0.54 23.56
N GLN A 395 16.77 0.13 24.41
CA GLN A 395 17.04 -0.79 25.53
C GLN A 395 17.71 -2.08 25.05
N ARG A 396 17.13 -2.69 24.00
CA ARG A 396 17.65 -3.92 23.40
C ARG A 396 19.05 -3.71 22.79
N MET A 397 19.24 -2.58 22.07
CA MET A 397 20.52 -2.23 21.48
C MET A 397 21.60 -2.06 22.55
N ILE A 398 21.30 -1.39 23.65
CA ILE A 398 22.23 -1.20 24.77
C ILE A 398 22.56 -2.55 25.44
N ALA A 399 21.57 -3.42 25.64
CA ALA A 399 21.74 -4.70 26.30
C ALA A 399 22.55 -5.70 25.43
N CYS A 400 22.30 -5.74 24.14
CA CYS A 400 22.93 -6.71 23.22
C CYS A 400 24.27 -6.22 22.64
N GLY A 401 24.63 -4.95 22.82
CA GLY A 401 25.92 -4.37 22.39
C GLY A 401 26.06 -4.08 20.90
N ALA A 402 25.24 -4.64 20.04
CA ALA A 402 25.14 -4.38 18.62
C ALA A 402 23.88 -5.03 18.04
N ILE A 403 23.43 -4.58 16.87
CA ILE A 403 22.35 -5.24 16.13
C ILE A 403 22.87 -6.54 15.53
N HIS A 404 22.66 -7.67 16.19
CA HIS A 404 23.08 -8.95 15.64
C HIS A 404 21.96 -9.66 14.89
N GLU A 405 20.72 -9.53 15.34
CA GLU A 405 19.57 -10.16 14.67
C GLU A 405 18.39 -9.20 14.76
N ARG A 406 17.97 -8.67 13.62
CA ARG A 406 16.67 -8.00 13.49
C ARG A 406 15.62 -9.01 13.05
N SER A 407 14.42 -8.85 13.53
CA SER A 407 13.27 -9.58 12.98
C SER A 407 13.09 -9.22 11.49
N VAL A 408 12.26 -9.99 10.79
CA VAL A 408 11.89 -9.72 9.39
C VAL A 408 11.45 -8.26 9.18
N ASN A 409 10.95 -7.62 10.23
CA ASN A 409 10.46 -6.24 10.24
C ASN A 409 11.49 -5.22 10.76
N GLY A 410 12.76 -5.56 10.84
CA GLY A 410 13.82 -4.63 11.24
C GLY A 410 13.92 -4.35 12.74
N MET A 411 12.98 -4.78 13.57
CA MET A 411 13.07 -4.69 15.02
C MET A 411 13.98 -5.76 15.60
N ILE A 412 14.70 -5.43 16.67
CA ILE A 412 15.46 -6.42 17.42
C ILE A 412 14.46 -7.36 18.09
N ALA A 413 14.60 -8.67 17.85
CA ALA A 413 13.70 -9.66 18.41
C ALA A 413 13.64 -9.59 19.95
N ASP A 414 12.43 -9.73 20.50
CA ASP A 414 12.24 -9.82 21.96
C ASP A 414 12.74 -11.17 22.44
N ASP A 415 13.72 -11.14 23.33
CA ASP A 415 14.10 -12.33 24.09
C ASP A 415 13.48 -12.22 25.50
N PRO A 416 12.43 -13.01 25.78
CA PRO A 416 11.75 -12.94 27.09
C PRO A 416 12.64 -13.37 28.25
N SER A 417 13.80 -14.00 28.00
CA SER A 417 14.78 -14.34 29.03
C SER A 417 15.70 -13.19 29.41
N VAL A 418 15.73 -12.11 28.60
CA VAL A 418 16.59 -10.95 28.84
C VAL A 418 15.81 -9.85 29.51
N SER A 419 16.29 -9.40 30.67
CA SER A 419 15.78 -8.18 31.32
C SER A 419 16.50 -6.97 30.73
N TYR A 420 15.74 -6.13 30.03
CA TYR A 420 16.27 -4.88 29.48
C TYR A 420 16.31 -3.81 30.57
N PRO A 421 17.44 -3.11 30.74
CA PRO A 421 17.55 -2.07 31.76
C PRO A 421 16.65 -0.87 31.39
N ALA A 422 16.16 -0.17 32.42
CA ALA A 422 15.50 1.12 32.19
C ALA A 422 16.52 2.11 31.63
N LEU A 423 16.08 2.92 30.65
CA LEU A 423 16.88 4.01 30.09
C LEU A 423 16.90 5.21 31.05
N ASP A 424 18.04 5.90 31.07
CA ASP A 424 18.20 7.22 31.69
C ASP A 424 18.69 8.16 30.59
N LEU A 425 17.76 8.52 29.67
CA LEU A 425 18.06 9.27 28.47
C LEU A 425 18.23 10.75 28.79
N GLY A 426 19.32 11.32 28.28
CA GLY A 426 19.53 12.76 28.23
C GLY A 426 18.65 13.44 27.16
N GLU A 427 19.01 14.69 26.84
CA GLU A 427 18.37 15.44 25.77
C GLU A 427 18.70 14.82 24.40
N TYR A 428 17.71 14.78 23.49
CA TYR A 428 17.90 14.39 22.10
C TYR A 428 18.49 15.58 21.33
N GLU A 429 19.75 15.47 20.92
CA GLU A 429 20.46 16.48 20.14
C GLU A 429 20.20 16.24 18.65
N LEU A 430 19.55 17.17 17.95
CA LEU A 430 19.38 17.11 16.50
C LEU A 430 20.73 17.37 15.83
N VAL A 431 21.30 16.34 15.17
CA VAL A 431 22.62 16.40 14.53
C VAL A 431 22.55 16.51 13.01
N PHE A 432 21.40 16.15 12.41
CA PHE A 432 21.18 16.27 10.97
C PHE A 432 19.68 16.36 10.66
N GLU A 433 19.31 17.21 9.70
CA GLU A 433 17.95 17.32 9.17
C GLU A 433 17.98 17.69 7.69
N ASN A 434 17.11 17.03 6.92
CA ASN A 434 16.69 17.45 5.59
C ASN A 434 15.20 17.15 5.39
N GLU A 435 14.69 17.28 4.15
CA GLU A 435 13.27 17.05 3.84
C GLU A 435 12.78 15.62 4.07
N ARG A 436 13.70 14.64 4.21
CA ARG A 436 13.36 13.21 4.31
C ARG A 436 13.94 12.51 5.53
N LEU A 437 14.80 13.21 6.30
CA LEU A 437 15.55 12.54 7.35
C LEU A 437 15.83 13.47 8.52
N ARG A 438 15.59 12.99 9.74
CA ARG A 438 16.07 13.58 10.98
C ARG A 438 16.91 12.58 11.74
N ARG A 439 18.08 13.02 12.21
CA ARG A 439 18.98 12.25 13.07
C ARG A 439 19.21 12.97 14.38
N TYR A 440 19.08 12.21 15.46
CA TYR A 440 19.32 12.68 16.81
C TYR A 440 20.39 11.82 17.46
N HIS A 441 21.24 12.46 18.28
CA HIS A 441 22.08 11.76 19.23
C HIS A 441 21.46 11.86 20.62
N VAL A 442 21.47 10.76 21.37
CA VAL A 442 21.02 10.71 22.74
C VAL A 442 21.93 9.79 23.54
N THR A 443 22.33 10.23 24.74
CA THR A 443 23.18 9.44 25.64
C THR A 443 22.32 8.87 26.77
N ASP A 444 22.44 7.56 26.97
CA ASP A 444 21.89 6.91 28.16
C ASP A 444 22.89 7.02 29.30
N ALA A 445 22.55 7.79 30.32
CA ALA A 445 23.43 8.06 31.48
C ALA A 445 23.70 6.80 32.31
N ALA A 446 22.76 5.84 32.32
CA ALA A 446 22.91 4.59 33.06
C ALA A 446 24.00 3.70 32.49
N SER A 447 24.13 3.60 31.17
CA SER A 447 25.14 2.78 30.48
C SER A 447 26.35 3.58 30.01
N GLY A 448 26.26 4.89 29.92
CA GLY A 448 27.23 5.78 29.31
C GLY A 448 27.34 5.66 27.78
N LYS A 449 26.40 4.97 27.13
CA LYS A 449 26.39 4.74 25.67
C LYS A 449 25.61 5.84 24.97
N THR A 450 26.11 6.26 23.81
CA THR A 450 25.43 7.19 22.91
C THR A 450 24.78 6.43 21.76
N LEU A 451 23.56 6.78 21.44
CA LEU A 451 22.75 6.21 20.37
C LEU A 451 22.45 7.27 19.33
N GLU A 452 22.49 6.90 18.07
CA GLU A 452 21.91 7.65 16.96
C GLU A 452 20.50 7.13 16.72
N VAL A 453 19.54 8.04 16.67
CA VAL A 453 18.14 7.77 16.33
C VAL A 453 17.79 8.49 15.06
N LEU A 454 17.28 7.74 14.10
CA LEU A 454 16.95 8.21 12.77
C LEU A 454 15.46 8.09 12.54
N PHE A 455 14.83 9.13 12.02
CA PHE A 455 13.45 9.11 11.53
C PHE A 455 13.42 9.43 10.05
N VAL A 456 12.66 8.63 9.29
CA VAL A 456 12.44 8.82 7.85
C VAL A 456 11.10 9.48 7.63
N LEU A 457 11.11 10.55 6.84
CA LEU A 457 9.96 11.40 6.56
C LEU A 457 9.61 11.35 5.07
N TYR A 458 8.33 11.25 4.76
CA TYR A 458 7.82 11.43 3.41
C TYR A 458 6.59 12.34 3.46
N GLY A 459 6.78 13.59 3.01
CA GLY A 459 5.74 14.60 3.12
C GLY A 459 5.39 14.90 4.58
N ASP A 460 4.17 14.59 4.96
CA ASP A 460 3.61 14.79 6.30
C ASP A 460 3.61 13.50 7.15
N LEU A 461 4.38 12.47 6.77
CA LEU A 461 4.37 11.17 7.41
C LEU A 461 5.77 10.76 7.90
N ILE A 462 5.87 10.31 9.15
CA ILE A 462 7.00 9.50 9.63
C ILE A 462 6.74 8.06 9.16
N SER A 463 7.60 7.55 8.27
CA SER A 463 7.41 6.24 7.64
C SER A 463 8.41 5.19 8.05
N GLY A 464 9.31 5.52 8.98
CA GLY A 464 10.30 4.59 9.48
C GLY A 464 11.25 5.24 10.46
N TRP A 465 11.95 4.41 11.20
CA TRP A 465 12.96 4.82 12.16
C TRP A 465 14.06 3.77 12.27
N ASP A 466 15.19 4.20 12.79
CA ASP A 466 16.31 3.32 13.10
C ASP A 466 17.04 3.78 14.37
N VAL A 467 17.68 2.84 15.06
CA VAL A 467 18.53 3.09 16.23
C VAL A 467 19.87 2.45 16.02
N ARG A 468 20.95 3.20 16.20
CA ARG A 468 22.33 2.74 16.05
C ARG A 468 23.13 3.08 17.29
N LEU A 469 23.99 2.15 17.72
CA LEU A 469 24.97 2.44 18.77
C LEU A 469 26.18 3.11 18.14
N LEU A 470 26.60 4.27 18.71
CA LEU A 470 27.78 5.03 18.25
C LEU A 470 29.07 4.60 18.97
#